data_2e770b0eedc4c65c2a9b0554634955b7
#
_entry.id   2e770b0eedc4c65c2a9b0554634955b7
#
_cell.length_a   1.000
_cell.length_b   1.000
_cell.length_c   1.000
_cell.angle_alpha   90.00
_cell.angle_beta   90.00
_cell.angle_gamma   90.00
#
_symmetry.space_group_name_H-M   'P 1'
#
loop_
_entity.id
_entity.type
_entity.pdbx_description
1 polymer ?
#
loop_
_entity_poly.entity_id
_entity_poly.type
_entity_poly.pdbx_seq_one_letter_code
_entity_poly.pdbx_strand_id
1 'polypeptide(L)'
;MFEDFIDSLRNFSRSKTRTVLSLLGVIIGVASVIIITSIGASSTKNIQAQFGSSGLDLVSVSSGGWMRRNRDAVTLKFDEELRSDLFDSVRNIKKVWYKNSASFAVSYGETTVTSNATAIEPGYLEMYQLELDTGSYFTVTDDVAGSQKMIIGSEVASTLFPDGNAVGKGVIVVSSKVPFAFTVVGVLKEQSAGMESTTTGIYIPRGFYSKKIKPNPTADTIMVQATDTSLCSQLVTDLTEYMNEKSGTEGSVNITSMQTMIEQVKSVMGTVSLMLSGIAAISLLVGGIGIMNIMIVTVTERKQEIGIRKALGASPFAICRQFLVESASITLFGGGLGILLGIAISLAIEYVVKDLPYAIKVSACMTAFAFSVFVGIFFGLSPAIKASKLDPVEALQ
;
A
#
# COMPACT_ATOMS: atom_id res chain seq x y z
N MET A 1 -33.91 -27.02 -13.75
CA MET A 1 -32.95 -26.02 -13.24
C MET A 1 -32.51 -25.04 -14.31
N PHE A 2 -32.06 -25.47 -15.49
CA PHE A 2 -31.69 -24.56 -16.58
C PHE A 2 -32.89 -23.85 -17.21
N GLU A 3 -34.01 -24.58 -17.35
CA GLU A 3 -35.28 -24.00 -17.79
C GLU A 3 -35.85 -23.00 -16.77
N ASP A 4 -35.82 -23.34 -15.49
CA ASP A 4 -36.25 -22.42 -14.40
C ASP A 4 -35.47 -21.12 -14.41
N PHE A 5 -34.18 -21.19 -14.77
CA PHE A 5 -33.29 -20.01 -14.89
C PHE A 5 -33.65 -19.13 -16.11
N ILE A 6 -33.94 -19.74 -17.27
CA ILE A 6 -34.36 -19.01 -18.48
C ILE A 6 -35.73 -18.38 -18.28
N ASP A 7 -36.66 -19.09 -17.62
CA ASP A 7 -37.99 -18.55 -17.30
C ASP A 7 -37.91 -17.39 -16.30
N SER A 8 -36.96 -17.42 -15.32
CA SER A 8 -36.68 -16.29 -14.45
C SER A 8 -36.29 -15.04 -15.24
N LEU A 9 -35.42 -15.19 -16.24
CA LEU A 9 -34.97 -14.09 -17.10
C LEU A 9 -36.12 -13.48 -17.92
N ARG A 10 -37.03 -14.30 -18.43
CA ARG A 10 -38.23 -13.83 -19.17
C ARG A 10 -39.19 -13.03 -18.27
N ASN A 11 -39.29 -13.44 -17.01
CA ASN A 11 -40.19 -12.76 -16.04
C ASN A 11 -39.71 -11.39 -15.62
N PHE A 12 -38.40 -11.10 -15.71
CA PHE A 12 -37.86 -9.74 -15.41
C PHE A 12 -38.42 -8.66 -16.34
N SER A 13 -38.88 -9.03 -17.52
CA SER A 13 -39.45 -8.08 -18.47
C SER A 13 -40.86 -7.58 -18.12
N ARG A 14 -41.58 -8.23 -17.21
CA ARG A 14 -42.96 -7.88 -16.84
C ARG A 14 -43.08 -6.76 -15.79
N SER A 15 -42.07 -6.64 -14.85
CA SER A 15 -42.07 -5.59 -13.80
C SER A 15 -40.74 -4.82 -13.79
N LYS A 16 -40.40 -4.16 -14.91
CA LYS A 16 -39.08 -3.58 -15.20
C LYS A 16 -38.57 -2.62 -14.11
N THR A 17 -39.37 -1.69 -13.64
CA THR A 17 -38.94 -0.65 -12.68
C THR A 17 -38.56 -1.23 -11.32
N ARG A 18 -39.33 -2.19 -10.82
CA ARG A 18 -39.10 -2.80 -9.50
C ARG A 18 -37.90 -3.71 -9.50
N THR A 19 -37.76 -4.53 -10.57
CA THR A 19 -36.61 -5.43 -10.74
C THR A 19 -35.32 -4.65 -10.90
N VAL A 20 -35.31 -3.57 -11.68
CA VAL A 20 -34.15 -2.69 -11.85
C VAL A 20 -33.74 -2.04 -10.51
N LEU A 21 -34.69 -1.59 -9.69
CA LEU A 21 -34.38 -0.93 -8.41
C LEU A 21 -33.72 -1.89 -7.43
N SER A 22 -34.18 -3.16 -7.37
CA SER A 22 -33.59 -4.17 -6.48
C SER A 22 -32.24 -4.68 -7.01
N LEU A 23 -32.11 -4.86 -8.34
CA LEU A 23 -30.85 -5.18 -8.98
C LEU A 23 -29.80 -4.07 -8.76
N LEU A 24 -30.19 -2.80 -8.82
CA LEU A 24 -29.30 -1.66 -8.57
C LEU A 24 -28.65 -1.73 -7.18
N GLY A 25 -29.40 -2.10 -6.14
CA GLY A 25 -28.86 -2.28 -4.80
C GLY A 25 -27.77 -3.34 -4.74
N VAL A 26 -27.98 -4.48 -5.42
CA VAL A 26 -26.99 -5.57 -5.48
C VAL A 26 -25.78 -5.16 -6.34
N ILE A 27 -26.02 -4.56 -7.50
CA ILE A 27 -24.95 -4.10 -8.41
C ILE A 27 -24.05 -3.09 -7.72
N ILE A 28 -24.62 -2.06 -7.08
CA ILE A 28 -23.88 -1.01 -6.38
C ILE A 28 -23.11 -1.63 -5.21
N GLY A 29 -23.73 -2.52 -4.41
CA GLY A 29 -23.08 -3.18 -3.29
C GLY A 29 -21.85 -3.97 -3.71
N VAL A 30 -21.99 -4.84 -4.73
CA VAL A 30 -20.89 -5.65 -5.25
C VAL A 30 -19.80 -4.78 -5.90
N ALA A 31 -20.19 -3.82 -6.74
CA ALA A 31 -19.25 -2.92 -7.41
C ALA A 31 -18.43 -2.11 -6.40
N SER A 32 -19.08 -1.59 -5.35
CA SER A 32 -18.38 -0.84 -4.28
C SER A 32 -17.31 -1.68 -3.59
N VAL A 33 -17.61 -2.93 -3.22
CA VAL A 33 -16.61 -3.83 -2.60
C VAL A 33 -15.39 -4.03 -3.51
N ILE A 34 -15.62 -4.22 -4.82
CA ILE A 34 -14.54 -4.44 -5.79
C ILE A 34 -13.70 -3.19 -5.96
N ILE A 35 -14.32 -2.02 -6.14
CA ILE A 35 -13.61 -0.74 -6.30
C ILE A 35 -12.71 -0.48 -5.08
N ILE A 36 -13.26 -0.63 -3.88
CA ILE A 36 -12.55 -0.34 -2.63
C ILE A 36 -11.37 -1.27 -2.44
N THR A 37 -11.57 -2.58 -2.64
CA THR A 37 -10.50 -3.57 -2.50
C THR A 37 -9.43 -3.42 -3.57
N SER A 38 -9.81 -2.98 -4.78
CA SER A 38 -8.87 -2.67 -5.87
C SER A 38 -8.02 -1.45 -5.54
N ILE A 39 -8.61 -0.36 -5.07
CA ILE A 39 -7.87 0.86 -4.67
C ILE A 39 -6.87 0.53 -3.56
N GLY A 40 -7.28 -0.24 -2.52
CA GLY A 40 -6.38 -0.65 -1.45
C GLY A 40 -5.21 -1.51 -1.92
N ALA A 41 -5.46 -2.44 -2.83
CA ALA A 41 -4.42 -3.29 -3.42
C ALA A 41 -3.48 -2.48 -4.33
N SER A 42 -4.03 -1.57 -5.15
CA SER A 42 -3.27 -0.68 -6.03
C SER A 42 -2.38 0.27 -5.23
N SER A 43 -2.89 0.88 -4.17
CA SER A 43 -2.10 1.76 -3.29
C SER A 43 -0.91 1.02 -2.66
N THR A 44 -1.13 -0.20 -2.17
CA THR A 44 -0.03 -1.01 -1.61
C THR A 44 1.01 -1.37 -2.67
N LYS A 45 0.56 -1.75 -3.87
CA LYS A 45 1.44 -2.10 -4.99
C LYS A 45 2.23 -0.87 -5.49
N ASN A 46 1.59 0.31 -5.52
CA ASN A 46 2.25 1.56 -5.90
C ASN A 46 3.37 1.93 -4.92
N ILE A 47 3.11 1.85 -3.61
CA ILE A 47 4.13 2.09 -2.59
C ILE A 47 5.30 1.12 -2.79
N GLN A 48 5.04 -0.18 -2.95
CA GLN A 48 6.09 -1.15 -3.22
C GLN A 48 6.87 -0.87 -4.52
N ALA A 49 6.20 -0.38 -5.57
CA ALA A 49 6.85 -0.03 -6.84
C ALA A 49 7.69 1.25 -6.74
N GLN A 50 7.22 2.27 -6.02
CA GLN A 50 7.96 3.52 -5.81
C GLN A 50 9.26 3.30 -5.04
N PHE A 51 9.27 2.36 -4.11
CA PHE A 51 10.44 2.07 -3.28
C PHE A 51 11.30 0.92 -3.82
N GLY A 52 10.81 0.20 -4.84
CA GLY A 52 11.50 -0.96 -5.41
C GLY A 52 11.65 -2.09 -4.40
N SER A 53 12.61 -2.99 -4.68
CA SER A 53 13.06 -4.01 -3.71
C SER A 53 14.16 -3.46 -2.78
N SER A 54 14.65 -2.25 -3.07
CA SER A 54 15.79 -1.64 -2.39
C SER A 54 15.36 -1.03 -1.06
N GLY A 55 16.00 -1.42 0.02
CA GLY A 55 15.78 -0.84 1.33
C GLY A 55 14.60 -1.40 2.13
N LEU A 56 13.95 -2.48 1.68
CA LEU A 56 12.89 -3.13 2.46
C LEU A 56 13.43 -3.83 3.71
N ASP A 57 14.71 -4.18 3.70
CA ASP A 57 15.46 -4.77 4.80
C ASP A 57 16.19 -3.72 5.67
N LEU A 58 15.95 -2.43 5.42
CA LEU A 58 16.60 -1.34 6.11
C LEU A 58 15.73 -0.71 7.18
N VAL A 59 16.36 -0.44 8.31
CA VAL A 59 15.80 0.31 9.44
C VAL A 59 16.62 1.56 9.66
N SER A 60 15.97 2.72 9.64
CA SER A 60 16.56 4.01 9.94
C SER A 60 16.31 4.37 11.40
N VAL A 61 17.36 4.66 12.14
CA VAL A 61 17.32 5.13 13.52
C VAL A 61 17.87 6.55 13.55
N SER A 62 17.05 7.51 13.90
CA SER A 62 17.45 8.92 14.02
C SER A 62 17.10 9.48 15.39
N SER A 63 17.85 10.50 15.84
CA SER A 63 17.54 11.11 17.13
C SER A 63 16.16 11.80 17.07
N GLY A 64 15.30 11.52 18.05
CA GLY A 64 13.96 12.06 18.14
C GLY A 64 13.98 13.56 18.37
N GLY A 65 13.74 14.35 17.33
CA GLY A 65 13.77 15.84 17.40
C GLY A 65 12.62 16.49 18.17
N TRP A 66 11.53 15.76 18.42
CA TRP A 66 10.30 16.34 18.98
C TRP A 66 10.15 16.21 20.48
N MET A 67 10.84 15.27 21.14
CA MET A 67 10.74 15.06 22.61
C MET A 67 11.89 15.63 23.45
N ARG A 68 12.66 16.58 22.93
CA ARG A 68 13.61 17.38 23.75
C ARG A 68 12.96 18.14 24.91
N ARG A 69 11.71 17.87 25.23
CA ARG A 69 10.96 18.52 26.30
C ARG A 69 11.16 17.87 27.68
N ASN A 70 11.69 16.64 27.72
CA ASN A 70 12.06 16.01 28.98
C ASN A 70 13.53 16.34 29.30
N ARG A 71 13.77 17.14 30.31
CA ARG A 71 15.11 17.58 30.74
C ARG A 71 16.00 16.42 31.25
N ASP A 72 15.43 15.28 31.51
CA ASP A 72 16.11 14.12 32.10
C ASP A 72 16.45 13.00 31.08
N ALA A 73 16.09 13.17 29.80
CA ALA A 73 16.39 12.20 28.77
C ALA A 73 17.88 12.22 28.41
N VAL A 74 18.55 11.09 28.57
CA VAL A 74 19.91 10.87 28.11
C VAL A 74 19.91 10.91 26.58
N THR A 75 20.58 11.91 26.00
CA THR A 75 20.75 11.96 24.53
C THR A 75 21.70 10.86 24.13
N LEU A 76 21.17 9.82 23.46
CA LEU A 76 21.97 8.76 22.91
C LEU A 76 22.94 9.32 21.87
N LYS A 77 24.22 8.98 22.03
CA LYS A 77 25.27 9.31 21.06
C LYS A 77 25.41 8.14 20.09
N PHE A 78 25.24 8.39 18.81
CA PHE A 78 25.44 7.41 17.76
C PHE A 78 26.93 7.36 17.40
N ASP A 79 27.70 6.71 18.26
CA ASP A 79 29.16 6.52 18.16
C ASP A 79 29.53 5.05 17.94
N GLU A 80 30.82 4.75 17.85
CA GLU A 80 31.29 3.38 17.59
C GLU A 80 31.04 2.43 18.76
N GLU A 81 30.92 2.93 19.98
CA GLU A 81 30.56 2.14 21.15
C GLU A 81 29.14 1.61 21.00
N LEU A 82 28.20 2.50 20.64
CA LEU A 82 26.81 2.10 20.36
C LEU A 82 26.73 1.10 19.20
N ARG A 83 27.56 1.26 18.14
CA ARG A 83 27.60 0.31 17.02
C ARG A 83 27.98 -1.10 17.49
N SER A 84 29.03 -1.21 18.34
CA SER A 84 29.46 -2.48 18.91
C SER A 84 28.36 -3.10 19.77
N ASP A 85 27.80 -2.33 20.70
CA ASP A 85 26.73 -2.78 21.58
C ASP A 85 25.48 -3.27 20.81
N LEU A 86 25.14 -2.62 19.68
CA LEU A 86 24.03 -3.04 18.84
C LEU A 86 24.22 -4.45 18.29
N PHE A 87 25.43 -4.80 17.82
CA PHE A 87 25.70 -6.14 17.32
C PHE A 87 25.64 -7.20 18.41
N ASP A 88 26.02 -6.85 19.64
CA ASP A 88 26.06 -7.79 20.76
C ASP A 88 24.67 -7.98 21.39
N SER A 89 23.83 -6.94 21.38
CA SER A 89 22.55 -6.92 22.11
C SER A 89 21.32 -7.20 21.23
N VAL A 90 21.36 -6.80 19.95
CA VAL A 90 20.21 -6.92 19.04
C VAL A 90 20.46 -7.99 18.00
N ARG A 91 19.50 -8.91 17.86
CA ARG A 91 19.58 -10.01 16.91
C ARG A 91 19.20 -9.56 15.50
N ASN A 92 19.55 -10.37 14.50
CA ASN A 92 19.14 -10.19 13.11
C ASN A 92 19.72 -8.95 12.42
N ILE A 93 20.79 -8.36 12.95
CA ILE A 93 21.55 -7.29 12.30
C ILE A 93 22.56 -7.93 11.35
N LYS A 94 22.53 -7.51 10.08
CA LYS A 94 23.52 -7.90 9.06
C LYS A 94 24.66 -6.90 8.99
N LYS A 95 24.32 -5.60 8.94
CA LYS A 95 25.30 -4.51 8.87
C LYS A 95 24.69 -3.21 9.39
N VAL A 96 25.55 -2.30 9.82
CA VAL A 96 25.19 -0.98 10.33
C VAL A 96 26.04 0.06 9.60
N TRP A 97 25.39 1.14 9.11
CA TRP A 97 26.05 2.30 8.53
C TRP A 97 25.66 3.56 9.28
N TYR A 98 26.60 4.43 9.42
CA TYR A 98 26.39 5.75 9.97
C TYR A 98 26.32 6.80 8.87
N LYS A 99 25.40 7.73 8.99
CA LYS A 99 25.33 8.89 8.11
C LYS A 99 25.19 10.19 8.87
N ASN A 100 25.75 11.27 8.29
CA ASN A 100 25.58 12.61 8.75
C ASN A 100 25.03 13.49 7.61
N SER A 101 24.19 14.45 7.96
CA SER A 101 23.63 15.40 7.00
C SER A 101 24.32 16.74 7.14
N ALA A 102 24.62 17.37 6.01
CA ALA A 102 25.16 18.72 5.96
C ALA A 102 24.51 19.46 4.78
N SER A 103 24.31 20.77 4.94
CA SER A 103 23.85 21.60 3.83
C SER A 103 25.04 22.21 3.12
N PHE A 104 25.15 22.01 1.81
CA PHE A 104 26.23 22.47 0.97
C PHE A 104 25.74 23.38 -0.14
N ALA A 105 26.50 24.45 -0.41
CA ALA A 105 26.42 25.13 -1.67
C ALA A 105 27.56 24.62 -2.56
N VAL A 106 27.23 23.98 -3.66
CA VAL A 106 28.17 23.40 -4.62
C VAL A 106 28.23 24.31 -5.84
N SER A 107 29.40 24.77 -6.21
CA SER A 107 29.62 25.72 -7.30
C SER A 107 30.59 25.13 -8.35
N TYR A 108 30.23 25.32 -9.63
CA TYR A 108 31.11 25.09 -10.77
C TYR A 108 31.01 26.28 -11.73
N GLY A 109 32.10 26.98 -11.94
CA GLY A 109 32.08 28.24 -12.69
C GLY A 109 31.16 29.27 -12.01
N GLU A 110 30.18 29.77 -12.75
CA GLU A 110 29.19 30.75 -12.26
C GLU A 110 27.92 30.08 -11.71
N THR A 111 27.76 28.78 -11.90
CA THR A 111 26.58 28.02 -11.49
C THR A 111 26.74 27.50 -10.06
N THR A 112 25.76 27.75 -9.22
CA THR A 112 25.73 27.28 -7.84
C THR A 112 24.41 26.52 -7.55
N VAL A 113 24.52 25.33 -6.98
CA VAL A 113 23.38 24.52 -6.50
C VAL A 113 23.50 24.35 -5.00
N THR A 114 22.44 24.69 -4.29
CA THR A 114 22.36 24.42 -2.85
C THR A 114 21.55 23.15 -2.65
N SER A 115 22.18 22.16 -2.03
CA SER A 115 21.52 20.88 -1.74
C SER A 115 21.99 20.32 -0.41
N ASN A 116 21.19 19.42 0.14
CA ASN A 116 21.60 18.63 1.30
C ASN A 116 22.59 17.56 0.86
N ALA A 117 23.77 17.61 1.44
CA ALA A 117 24.77 16.57 1.27
C ALA A 117 24.67 15.56 2.41
N THR A 118 24.83 14.30 2.05
CA THR A 118 24.88 13.19 2.99
C THR A 118 26.31 12.64 3.05
N ALA A 119 26.91 12.71 4.20
CA ALA A 119 28.19 12.06 4.48
C ALA A 119 27.93 10.59 4.84
N ILE A 120 28.44 9.68 4.03
CA ILE A 120 28.12 8.25 4.04
C ILE A 120 29.37 7.40 4.19
N GLU A 121 29.20 6.22 4.75
CA GLU A 121 30.24 5.19 4.79
C GLU A 121 30.25 4.37 3.49
N PRO A 122 31.38 3.73 3.14
CA PRO A 122 31.48 2.88 1.94
C PRO A 122 30.46 1.72 1.97
N GLY A 123 29.89 1.42 0.81
CA GLY A 123 28.84 0.40 0.67
C GLY A 123 27.43 0.90 0.99
N TYR A 124 27.25 2.18 1.37
CA TYR A 124 25.95 2.76 1.66
C TYR A 124 25.06 2.88 0.43
N LEU A 125 25.60 3.37 -0.69
CA LEU A 125 24.85 3.50 -1.94
C LEU A 125 24.52 2.14 -2.56
N GLU A 126 25.47 1.20 -2.47
CA GLU A 126 25.28 -0.17 -2.93
C GLU A 126 24.24 -0.92 -2.11
N MET A 127 24.16 -0.64 -0.80
CA MET A 127 23.12 -1.17 0.07
C MET A 127 21.71 -0.78 -0.40
N TYR A 128 21.55 0.47 -0.87
CA TYR A 128 20.31 0.96 -1.47
C TYR A 128 20.15 0.54 -2.94
N GLN A 129 21.11 -0.22 -3.51
CA GLN A 129 21.14 -0.61 -4.91
C GLN A 129 21.06 0.60 -5.86
N LEU A 130 21.68 1.72 -5.45
CA LEU A 130 21.73 2.92 -6.28
C LEU A 130 22.78 2.74 -7.36
N GLU A 131 22.34 2.72 -8.62
CA GLU A 131 23.23 2.57 -9.77
C GLU A 131 23.89 3.91 -10.14
N LEU A 132 25.17 3.84 -10.54
CA LEU A 132 25.84 4.96 -11.16
C LEU A 132 25.56 4.97 -12.66
N ASP A 133 25.28 6.15 -13.20
CA ASP A 133 25.28 6.37 -14.65
C ASP A 133 26.72 6.40 -15.18
N THR A 134 27.59 7.11 -14.46
CA THR A 134 29.01 7.23 -14.79
C THR A 134 29.86 7.29 -13.51
N GLY A 135 31.12 6.81 -13.58
CA GLY A 135 32.06 6.93 -12.50
C GLY A 135 32.19 5.71 -11.58
N SER A 136 32.52 5.93 -10.32
CA SER A 136 32.76 4.88 -9.31
C SER A 136 32.24 5.27 -7.93
N TYR A 137 31.94 4.25 -7.11
CA TYR A 137 31.61 4.45 -5.68
C TYR A 137 32.84 4.81 -4.86
N PHE A 138 32.59 5.26 -3.62
CA PHE A 138 33.66 5.47 -2.65
C PHE A 138 34.25 4.15 -2.19
N THR A 139 35.57 4.14 -2.05
CA THR A 139 36.30 3.03 -1.46
C THR A 139 36.49 3.24 0.04
N VAL A 140 36.79 2.15 0.75
CA VAL A 140 37.17 2.23 2.17
C VAL A 140 38.38 3.13 2.35
N THR A 141 39.32 3.11 1.40
CA THR A 141 40.51 3.99 1.44
C THR A 141 40.13 5.46 1.31
N ASP A 142 39.12 5.79 0.51
CA ASP A 142 38.63 7.17 0.38
C ASP A 142 38.04 7.69 1.69
N ASP A 143 37.28 6.84 2.37
CA ASP A 143 36.68 7.19 3.65
C ASP A 143 37.75 7.34 4.75
N VAL A 144 38.61 6.34 4.89
CA VAL A 144 39.73 6.39 5.89
C VAL A 144 40.67 7.58 5.63
N ALA A 145 40.97 7.90 4.38
CA ALA A 145 41.79 9.08 4.06
C ALA A 145 41.03 10.40 4.28
N GLY A 146 39.71 10.41 4.26
CA GLY A 146 38.89 11.62 4.23
C GLY A 146 39.04 12.35 2.92
N SER A 147 38.99 11.61 1.80
CA SER A 147 39.17 12.13 0.45
C SER A 147 38.08 13.14 0.07
N GLN A 148 38.45 14.20 -0.63
CA GLN A 148 37.54 15.22 -1.16
C GLN A 148 36.90 14.74 -2.48
N LYS A 149 36.13 13.67 -2.38
CA LYS A 149 35.40 13.04 -3.48
C LYS A 149 33.90 13.22 -3.28
N MET A 150 33.17 13.34 -4.38
CA MET A 150 31.73 13.58 -4.36
C MET A 150 31.03 12.71 -5.42
N ILE A 151 29.89 12.15 -5.03
CA ILE A 151 28.92 11.56 -5.95
C ILE A 151 27.69 12.45 -5.94
N ILE A 152 27.17 12.79 -7.12
CA ILE A 152 26.07 13.72 -7.31
C ILE A 152 24.90 13.06 -8.04
N GLY A 153 23.69 13.55 -7.76
CA GLY A 153 22.48 13.13 -8.44
C GLY A 153 22.39 13.67 -9.87
N SER A 154 21.55 13.04 -10.69
CA SER A 154 21.41 13.33 -12.12
C SER A 154 21.01 14.78 -12.42
N GLU A 155 20.11 15.37 -11.62
CA GLU A 155 19.66 16.75 -11.77
C GLU A 155 20.76 17.76 -11.36
N VAL A 156 21.49 17.46 -10.29
CA VAL A 156 22.64 18.28 -9.87
C VAL A 156 23.72 18.24 -10.95
N ALA A 157 23.98 17.05 -11.53
CA ALA A 157 24.93 16.89 -12.60
C ALA A 157 24.53 17.68 -13.85
N SER A 158 23.29 17.60 -14.31
CA SER A 158 22.81 18.33 -15.47
C SER A 158 22.80 19.85 -15.28
N THR A 159 22.56 20.30 -14.07
CA THR A 159 22.57 21.74 -13.73
C THR A 159 23.98 22.31 -13.68
N LEU A 160 24.93 21.61 -13.04
CA LEU A 160 26.31 22.09 -12.93
C LEU A 160 27.13 21.84 -14.19
N PHE A 161 26.82 20.76 -14.93
CA PHE A 161 27.57 20.33 -16.12
C PHE A 161 26.64 20.07 -17.31
N PRO A 162 26.13 21.13 -17.96
CA PRO A 162 25.24 20.99 -19.11
C PRO A 162 25.88 20.24 -20.29
N ASP A 163 27.22 20.15 -20.32
CA ASP A 163 28.02 19.40 -21.31
C ASP A 163 28.03 17.88 -21.05
N GLY A 164 27.41 17.42 -19.97
CA GLY A 164 27.31 16.02 -19.60
C GLY A 164 28.58 15.40 -19.02
N ASN A 165 29.65 16.16 -18.83
CA ASN A 165 30.98 15.67 -18.45
C ASN A 165 31.32 16.03 -17.01
N ALA A 166 30.60 15.44 -16.03
CA ALA A 166 30.73 15.75 -14.61
C ALA A 166 31.92 15.02 -13.93
N VAL A 167 32.17 13.75 -14.29
CA VAL A 167 33.18 12.91 -13.64
C VAL A 167 34.59 13.43 -13.89
N GLY A 168 35.38 13.55 -12.85
CA GLY A 168 36.75 14.08 -12.88
C GLY A 168 36.83 15.60 -12.75
N LYS A 169 35.71 16.34 -12.82
CA LYS A 169 35.68 17.79 -12.65
C LYS A 169 35.80 18.19 -11.19
N GLY A 170 36.50 19.29 -10.94
CA GLY A 170 36.62 19.91 -9.62
C GLY A 170 35.47 20.89 -9.36
N VAL A 171 34.80 20.77 -8.21
CA VAL A 171 33.75 21.66 -7.76
C VAL A 171 34.15 22.32 -6.42
N ILE A 172 33.68 23.52 -6.18
CA ILE A 172 33.86 24.19 -4.90
C ILE A 172 32.61 24.00 -4.04
N VAL A 173 32.80 23.47 -2.85
CA VAL A 173 31.74 23.25 -1.87
C VAL A 173 31.95 24.18 -0.70
N VAL A 174 30.94 24.98 -0.35
CA VAL A 174 30.96 25.83 0.81
C VAL A 174 30.15 25.21 1.94
N SER A 175 30.82 24.91 3.05
CA SER A 175 30.18 24.42 4.27
C SER A 175 30.56 25.35 5.42
N SER A 176 29.56 25.90 6.12
CA SER A 176 29.77 26.82 7.25
C SER A 176 30.75 27.97 6.92
N LYS A 177 30.68 28.52 5.72
CA LYS A 177 31.56 29.60 5.18
C LYS A 177 33.00 29.15 4.87
N VAL A 178 33.32 27.89 4.96
CA VAL A 178 34.64 27.33 4.60
C VAL A 178 34.52 26.66 3.21
N PRO A 179 35.34 27.07 2.23
CA PRO A 179 35.36 26.45 0.91
C PRO A 179 36.24 25.19 0.91
N PHE A 180 35.78 24.16 0.25
CA PHE A 180 36.49 22.91 0.00
C PHE A 180 36.44 22.59 -1.48
N ALA A 181 37.55 22.09 -2.04
CA ALA A 181 37.57 21.60 -3.43
C ALA A 181 37.28 20.10 -3.48
N PHE A 182 36.20 19.71 -4.12
CA PHE A 182 35.85 18.30 -4.32
C PHE A 182 36.03 17.90 -5.77
N THR A 183 36.32 16.63 -6.00
CA THR A 183 36.29 16.04 -7.33
C THR A 183 35.03 15.16 -7.46
N VAL A 184 34.25 15.37 -8.49
CA VAL A 184 33.11 14.52 -8.81
C VAL A 184 33.64 13.17 -9.30
N VAL A 185 33.32 12.09 -8.62
CA VAL A 185 33.80 10.73 -8.96
C VAL A 185 32.69 9.85 -9.52
N GLY A 186 31.44 10.23 -9.37
CA GLY A 186 30.29 9.50 -9.89
C GLY A 186 29.05 10.35 -10.02
N VAL A 187 28.19 9.98 -10.93
CA VAL A 187 26.84 10.52 -11.12
C VAL A 187 25.85 9.38 -10.97
N LEU A 188 24.84 9.61 -10.13
CA LEU A 188 23.77 8.62 -9.94
C LEU A 188 22.82 8.60 -11.14
N LYS A 189 22.40 7.41 -11.51
CA LYS A 189 21.32 7.21 -12.46
C LYS A 189 19.99 7.59 -11.83
N GLU A 190 19.13 8.26 -12.59
CA GLU A 190 17.77 8.53 -12.11
C GLU A 190 17.01 7.22 -11.91
N GLN A 191 16.65 6.94 -10.68
CA GLN A 191 15.90 5.75 -10.29
C GLN A 191 15.07 6.00 -9.04
N SER A 192 14.07 5.16 -8.83
CA SER A 192 13.32 5.16 -7.58
C SER A 192 14.18 4.57 -6.46
N ALA A 193 14.49 5.36 -5.46
CA ALA A 193 15.52 5.05 -4.46
C ALA A 193 15.01 5.00 -3.02
N GLY A 194 13.71 4.87 -2.85
CA GLY A 194 13.11 4.81 -1.52
C GLY A 194 13.29 6.11 -0.73
N MET A 195 14.11 6.07 0.31
CA MET A 195 14.34 7.22 1.20
C MET A 195 15.52 8.11 0.76
N GLU A 196 16.24 7.73 -0.28
CA GLU A 196 17.38 8.49 -0.81
C GLU A 196 17.03 9.16 -2.14
N SER A 197 17.68 10.29 -2.43
CA SER A 197 17.46 11.00 -3.69
C SER A 197 18.59 10.70 -4.67
N THR A 198 18.23 10.18 -5.84
CA THR A 198 19.16 9.96 -6.95
C THR A 198 19.23 11.14 -7.91
N THR A 199 18.31 12.09 -7.79
CA THR A 199 18.26 13.28 -8.66
C THR A 199 18.97 14.48 -8.04
N THR A 200 18.59 14.84 -6.79
CA THR A 200 19.12 16.03 -6.09
C THR A 200 20.14 15.70 -5.01
N GLY A 201 20.39 14.43 -4.71
CA GLY A 201 21.30 13.98 -3.66
C GLY A 201 22.75 14.32 -3.95
N ILE A 202 23.48 14.71 -2.90
CA ILE A 202 24.93 14.90 -2.92
C ILE A 202 25.51 14.01 -1.84
N TYR A 203 26.49 13.19 -2.19
CA TYR A 203 27.10 12.23 -1.27
C TYR A 203 28.60 12.46 -1.18
N ILE A 204 29.13 12.42 0.04
CA ILE A 204 30.57 12.57 0.35
C ILE A 204 31.00 11.47 1.32
N PRO A 205 32.30 11.11 1.36
CA PRO A 205 32.82 10.19 2.37
C PRO A 205 32.63 10.74 3.80
N ARG A 206 32.13 9.90 4.71
CA ARG A 206 31.93 10.27 6.11
C ARG A 206 33.27 10.57 6.81
N GLY A 207 34.34 9.92 6.39
CA GLY A 207 35.68 10.24 6.87
C GLY A 207 36.14 11.66 6.57
N PHE A 208 35.74 12.25 5.44
CA PHE A 208 35.97 13.68 5.19
C PHE A 208 35.19 14.55 6.17
N TYR A 209 33.90 14.24 6.35
CA TYR A 209 33.04 14.96 7.29
C TYR A 209 33.61 14.96 8.70
N SER A 210 34.04 13.80 9.20
CA SER A 210 34.60 13.63 10.55
C SER A 210 35.96 14.30 10.76
N LYS A 211 36.75 14.48 9.71
CA LYS A 211 38.09 15.10 9.81
C LYS A 211 38.08 16.58 9.56
N LYS A 212 37.20 17.09 8.70
CA LYS A 212 37.29 18.45 8.18
C LYS A 212 36.10 19.33 8.56
N ILE A 213 34.90 18.75 8.74
CA ILE A 213 33.69 19.53 9.04
C ILE A 213 33.39 19.51 10.54
N LYS A 214 33.28 18.32 11.12
CA LYS A 214 32.97 18.19 12.55
C LYS A 214 33.83 17.05 13.14
N PRO A 215 34.89 17.37 13.88
CA PRO A 215 35.73 16.36 14.53
C PRO A 215 34.90 15.46 15.48
N ASN A 216 35.15 14.15 15.44
CA ASN A 216 34.49 13.13 16.24
C ASN A 216 32.96 13.26 16.22
N PRO A 217 32.33 13.23 15.06
CA PRO A 217 30.89 13.41 14.96
C PRO A 217 30.18 12.17 15.48
N THR A 218 29.16 12.38 16.28
CA THR A 218 28.09 11.38 16.41
C THR A 218 27.32 11.34 15.10
N ALA A 219 26.87 10.17 14.68
CA ALA A 219 26.00 10.11 13.49
C ALA A 219 24.67 10.79 13.77
N ASP A 220 24.07 11.36 12.72
CA ASP A 220 22.72 11.94 12.80
C ASP A 220 21.67 10.82 12.62
N THR A 221 22.03 9.79 11.87
CA THR A 221 21.18 8.64 11.58
C THR A 221 22.03 7.37 11.49
N ILE A 222 21.50 6.30 12.04
CA ILE A 222 22.02 4.95 11.89
C ILE A 222 21.13 4.21 10.88
N MET A 223 21.74 3.56 9.90
CA MET A 223 21.03 2.65 9.01
C MET A 223 21.42 1.22 9.39
N VAL A 224 20.46 0.44 9.78
CA VAL A 224 20.62 -0.96 10.18
C VAL A 224 19.99 -1.85 9.11
N GLN A 225 20.79 -2.78 8.58
CA GLN A 225 20.29 -3.78 7.65
C GLN A 225 19.92 -5.05 8.40
N ALA A 226 18.69 -5.52 8.20
CA ALA A 226 18.24 -6.81 8.68
C ALA A 226 18.89 -7.96 7.88
N THR A 227 19.01 -9.13 8.48
CA THR A 227 19.47 -10.34 7.79
C THR A 227 18.50 -10.82 6.74
N ASP A 228 17.20 -10.55 6.93
CA ASP A 228 16.12 -10.87 6.00
C ASP A 228 15.02 -9.81 6.08
N THR A 229 14.36 -9.53 4.96
CA THR A 229 13.26 -8.54 4.89
C THR A 229 12.08 -8.91 5.80
N SER A 230 11.79 -10.20 5.95
CA SER A 230 10.71 -10.68 6.82
C SER A 230 10.95 -10.40 8.31
N LEU A 231 12.20 -10.23 8.71
CA LEU A 231 12.62 -9.94 10.09
C LEU A 231 12.69 -8.42 10.37
N CYS A 232 12.47 -7.59 9.38
CA CYS A 232 12.62 -6.14 9.51
C CYS A 232 11.66 -5.55 10.56
N SER A 233 10.40 -5.99 10.59
CA SER A 233 9.42 -5.53 11.59
C SER A 233 9.79 -5.95 13.01
N GLN A 234 10.34 -7.16 13.16
CA GLN A 234 10.88 -7.64 14.46
C GLN A 234 12.10 -6.82 14.87
N LEU A 235 13.02 -6.57 13.93
CA LEU A 235 14.20 -5.75 14.17
C LEU A 235 13.84 -4.32 14.62
N VAL A 236 12.79 -3.73 14.05
CA VAL A 236 12.29 -2.40 14.50
C VAL A 236 11.82 -2.47 15.95
N THR A 237 11.14 -3.54 16.36
CA THR A 237 10.70 -3.74 17.75
C THR A 237 11.88 -3.89 18.68
N ASP A 238 12.82 -4.79 18.35
CA ASP A 238 14.02 -5.09 19.15
C ASP A 238 14.91 -3.83 19.30
N LEU A 239 15.09 -3.07 18.21
CA LEU A 239 15.82 -1.79 18.25
C LEU A 239 15.10 -0.74 19.11
N THR A 240 13.77 -0.69 19.06
CA THR A 240 12.98 0.27 19.84
C THR A 240 13.12 -0.05 21.34
N GLU A 241 13.01 -1.31 21.71
CA GLU A 241 13.18 -1.76 23.10
C GLU A 241 14.59 -1.47 23.60
N TYR A 242 15.62 -1.85 22.85
CA TYR A 242 17.03 -1.60 23.17
C TYR A 242 17.32 -0.09 23.34
N MET A 243 16.86 0.75 22.41
CA MET A 243 17.11 2.19 22.45
C MET A 243 16.37 2.86 23.62
N ASN A 244 15.15 2.41 23.93
CA ASN A 244 14.40 2.90 25.09
C ASN A 244 15.06 2.51 26.41
N GLU A 245 15.56 1.26 26.52
CA GLU A 245 16.30 0.82 27.69
C GLU A 245 17.60 1.64 27.88
N LYS A 246 18.38 1.81 26.80
CA LYS A 246 19.65 2.52 26.82
C LYS A 246 19.47 4.02 27.14
N SER A 247 18.38 4.63 26.67
CA SER A 247 18.08 6.06 26.91
C SER A 247 17.35 6.32 28.23
N GLY A 248 16.75 5.29 28.81
CA GLY A 248 15.87 5.43 29.99
C GLY A 248 14.57 6.20 29.70
N THR A 249 14.26 6.45 28.42
CA THR A 249 13.08 7.25 28.03
C THR A 249 12.48 6.73 26.72
N GLU A 250 11.16 6.46 26.73
CA GLU A 250 10.45 6.08 25.50
C GLU A 250 10.46 7.23 24.47
N GLY A 251 10.65 6.88 23.20
CA GLY A 251 10.60 7.85 22.10
C GLY A 251 11.80 8.78 22.01
N SER A 252 12.92 8.45 22.64
CA SER A 252 14.18 9.17 22.55
C SER A 252 14.78 9.17 21.13
N VAL A 253 14.46 8.14 20.36
CA VAL A 253 14.84 7.95 18.96
C VAL A 253 13.60 7.71 18.10
N ASN A 254 13.69 8.10 16.83
CA ASN A 254 12.69 7.76 15.82
C ASN A 254 13.23 6.58 14.98
N ILE A 255 12.55 5.45 15.07
CA ILE A 255 12.91 4.23 14.34
C ILE A 255 11.85 3.99 13.27
N THR A 256 12.29 3.97 12.03
CA THR A 256 11.40 3.79 10.87
C THR A 256 12.02 2.79 9.90
N SER A 257 11.17 1.99 9.28
CA SER A 257 11.57 1.16 8.15
C SER A 257 10.52 1.25 7.05
N MET A 258 10.93 0.99 5.82
CA MET A 258 9.99 0.93 4.70
C MET A 258 8.97 -0.18 4.89
N GLN A 259 9.40 -1.33 5.42
CA GLN A 259 8.51 -2.45 5.71
C GLN A 259 7.40 -2.08 6.70
N THR A 260 7.74 -1.38 7.80
CA THR A 260 6.74 -0.92 8.77
C THR A 260 5.79 0.13 8.19
N MET A 261 6.29 1.01 7.30
CA MET A 261 5.43 1.96 6.58
C MET A 261 4.42 1.24 5.67
N ILE A 262 4.86 0.22 4.93
CA ILE A 262 3.98 -0.60 4.09
C ILE A 262 2.92 -1.31 4.96
N GLU A 263 3.30 -1.85 6.11
CA GLU A 263 2.39 -2.51 7.05
C GLU A 263 1.37 -1.53 7.64
N GLN A 264 1.78 -0.32 7.99
CA GLN A 264 0.85 0.73 8.44
C GLN A 264 -0.15 1.10 7.35
N VAL A 265 0.30 1.30 6.10
CA VAL A 265 -0.61 1.59 4.98
C VAL A 265 -1.57 0.43 4.75
N LYS A 266 -1.10 -0.82 4.79
CA LYS A 266 -1.96 -2.02 4.71
C LYS A 266 -3.01 -2.04 5.82
N SER A 267 -2.63 -1.71 7.05
CA SER A 267 -3.53 -1.64 8.20
C SER A 267 -4.60 -0.57 8.01
N VAL A 268 -4.21 0.65 7.63
CA VAL A 268 -5.15 1.75 7.34
C VAL A 268 -6.10 1.37 6.21
N MET A 269 -5.58 0.83 5.10
CA MET A 269 -6.40 0.37 3.97
C MET A 269 -7.34 -0.77 4.38
N GLY A 270 -6.89 -1.66 5.27
CA GLY A 270 -7.73 -2.71 5.86
C GLY A 270 -8.91 -2.13 6.65
N THR A 271 -8.66 -1.13 7.48
CA THR A 271 -9.69 -0.44 8.26
C THR A 271 -10.69 0.30 7.35
N VAL A 272 -10.19 1.04 6.37
CA VAL A 272 -11.04 1.73 5.37
C VAL A 272 -11.87 0.71 4.58
N SER A 273 -11.27 -0.39 4.14
CA SER A 273 -11.98 -1.47 3.45
C SER A 273 -13.09 -2.09 4.31
N LEU A 274 -12.85 -2.28 5.61
CA LEU A 274 -13.84 -2.80 6.54
C LEU A 274 -15.03 -1.84 6.68
N MET A 275 -14.76 -0.55 6.89
CA MET A 275 -15.82 0.47 7.01
C MET A 275 -16.69 0.56 5.75
N LEU A 276 -16.06 0.59 4.59
CA LEU A 276 -16.75 0.69 3.31
C LEU A 276 -17.47 -0.61 2.93
N SER A 277 -16.91 -1.77 3.32
CA SER A 277 -17.61 -3.06 3.20
C SER A 277 -18.87 -3.12 4.07
N GLY A 278 -18.86 -2.45 5.23
CA GLY A 278 -20.07 -2.28 6.05
C GLY A 278 -21.16 -1.49 5.32
N ILE A 279 -20.79 -0.40 4.64
CA ILE A 279 -21.72 0.38 3.82
C ILE A 279 -22.27 -0.43 2.64
N ALA A 280 -21.39 -1.19 1.97
CA ALA A 280 -21.79 -2.08 0.89
C ALA A 280 -22.73 -3.20 1.37
N ALA A 281 -22.50 -3.74 2.57
CA ALA A 281 -23.38 -4.73 3.18
C ALA A 281 -24.79 -4.16 3.44
N ILE A 282 -24.88 -2.91 3.92
CA ILE A 282 -26.17 -2.22 4.08
C ILE A 282 -26.88 -2.07 2.71
N SER A 283 -26.14 -1.69 1.68
CA SER A 283 -26.68 -1.58 0.32
C SER A 283 -27.21 -2.93 -0.20
N LEU A 284 -26.48 -4.02 0.07
CA LEU A 284 -26.90 -5.38 -0.27
C LEU A 284 -28.13 -5.82 0.52
N LEU A 285 -28.23 -5.45 1.81
CA LEU A 285 -29.42 -5.71 2.63
C LEU A 285 -30.65 -4.99 2.08
N VAL A 286 -30.51 -3.71 1.72
CA VAL A 286 -31.59 -2.93 1.09
C VAL A 286 -32.00 -3.56 -0.26
N GLY A 287 -31.04 -3.97 -1.09
CA GLY A 287 -31.29 -4.75 -2.32
C GLY A 287 -32.01 -6.06 -2.05
N GLY A 288 -31.60 -6.80 -1.00
CA GLY A 288 -32.22 -8.03 -0.54
C GLY A 288 -33.68 -7.84 -0.09
N ILE A 289 -33.99 -6.78 0.66
CA ILE A 289 -35.37 -6.42 1.02
C ILE A 289 -36.17 -6.11 -0.24
N GLY A 290 -35.57 -5.43 -1.23
CA GLY A 290 -36.19 -5.20 -2.53
C GLY A 290 -36.54 -6.51 -3.24
N ILE A 291 -35.64 -7.51 -3.23
CA ILE A 291 -35.87 -8.83 -3.80
C ILE A 291 -37.01 -9.53 -3.05
N MET A 292 -37.01 -9.51 -1.74
CA MET A 292 -38.07 -10.09 -0.91
C MET A 292 -39.45 -9.49 -1.30
N ASN A 293 -39.54 -8.18 -1.46
CA ASN A 293 -40.78 -7.49 -1.83
C ASN A 293 -41.25 -7.88 -3.25
N ILE A 294 -40.31 -8.01 -4.20
CA ILE A 294 -40.63 -8.52 -5.55
C ILE A 294 -41.19 -9.94 -5.47
N MET A 295 -40.52 -10.80 -4.74
CA MET A 295 -40.92 -12.21 -4.60
C MET A 295 -42.29 -12.35 -3.96
N ILE A 296 -42.62 -11.54 -2.93
CA ILE A 296 -43.95 -11.53 -2.31
C ILE A 296 -45.04 -11.18 -3.35
N VAL A 297 -44.82 -10.15 -4.17
CA VAL A 297 -45.74 -9.76 -5.21
C VAL A 297 -45.82 -10.85 -6.30
N THR A 298 -44.69 -11.40 -6.73
CA THR A 298 -44.68 -12.47 -7.73
C THR A 298 -45.45 -13.72 -7.24
N VAL A 299 -45.31 -14.08 -5.97
CA VAL A 299 -46.09 -15.18 -5.37
C VAL A 299 -47.59 -14.87 -5.37
N THR A 300 -47.99 -13.65 -5.04
CA THR A 300 -49.41 -13.25 -5.07
C THR A 300 -49.99 -13.22 -6.49
N GLU A 301 -49.25 -12.70 -7.47
CA GLU A 301 -49.64 -12.68 -8.88
C GLU A 301 -49.77 -14.07 -9.50
N ARG A 302 -48.95 -15.05 -8.99
CA ARG A 302 -48.94 -16.44 -9.46
C ARG A 302 -49.68 -17.41 -8.54
N LYS A 303 -50.55 -16.89 -7.66
CA LYS A 303 -51.30 -17.71 -6.67
C LYS A 303 -52.07 -18.86 -7.35
N GLN A 304 -52.80 -18.58 -8.43
CA GLN A 304 -53.52 -19.59 -9.19
C GLN A 304 -52.61 -20.66 -9.83
N GLU A 305 -51.50 -20.24 -10.44
CA GLU A 305 -50.52 -21.17 -11.06
C GLU A 305 -49.92 -22.13 -10.02
N ILE A 306 -49.57 -21.62 -8.83
CA ILE A 306 -49.08 -22.41 -7.70
C ILE A 306 -50.17 -23.40 -7.23
N GLY A 307 -51.43 -22.94 -7.14
CA GLY A 307 -52.57 -23.77 -6.78
C GLY A 307 -52.78 -24.95 -7.72
N ILE A 308 -52.76 -24.70 -9.04
CA ILE A 308 -52.87 -25.72 -10.07
C ILE A 308 -51.71 -26.72 -9.97
N ARG A 309 -50.47 -26.26 -9.84
CA ARG A 309 -49.31 -27.17 -9.70
C ARG A 309 -49.42 -28.07 -8.47
N LYS A 310 -49.86 -27.52 -7.34
CA LYS A 310 -50.07 -28.30 -6.13
C LYS A 310 -51.24 -29.26 -6.23
N ALA A 311 -52.33 -28.89 -6.89
CA ALA A 311 -53.47 -29.80 -7.18
C ALA A 311 -53.07 -30.97 -8.09
N LEU A 312 -52.09 -30.73 -8.98
CA LEU A 312 -51.48 -31.77 -9.83
C LEU A 312 -50.41 -32.61 -9.12
N GLY A 313 -50.17 -32.39 -7.80
CA GLY A 313 -49.27 -33.21 -6.98
C GLY A 313 -47.85 -32.67 -6.81
N ALA A 314 -47.58 -31.38 -7.14
CA ALA A 314 -46.27 -30.77 -6.87
C ALA A 314 -46.01 -30.71 -5.37
N SER A 315 -44.83 -31.21 -4.95
CA SER A 315 -44.43 -31.15 -3.54
C SER A 315 -44.14 -29.73 -3.07
N PRO A 316 -44.38 -29.36 -1.78
CA PRO A 316 -44.02 -28.08 -1.25
C PRO A 316 -42.55 -27.71 -1.44
N PHE A 317 -41.67 -28.71 -1.38
CA PHE A 317 -40.22 -28.53 -1.62
C PHE A 317 -39.92 -28.12 -3.08
N ALA A 318 -40.65 -28.69 -4.05
CA ALA A 318 -40.46 -28.34 -5.46
C ALA A 318 -40.84 -26.85 -5.73
N ILE A 319 -41.95 -26.40 -5.13
CA ILE A 319 -42.38 -24.97 -5.22
C ILE A 319 -41.35 -24.06 -4.52
N CYS A 320 -40.94 -24.40 -3.29
CA CYS A 320 -39.93 -23.62 -2.55
C CYS A 320 -38.62 -23.51 -3.34
N ARG A 321 -38.12 -24.63 -3.87
CA ARG A 321 -36.90 -24.65 -4.68
C ARG A 321 -36.99 -23.79 -5.92
N GLN A 322 -38.12 -23.79 -6.61
CA GLN A 322 -38.33 -22.95 -7.80
C GLN A 322 -38.20 -21.49 -7.49
N PHE A 323 -38.85 -20.98 -6.44
CA PHE A 323 -38.78 -19.59 -6.04
C PHE A 323 -37.42 -19.20 -5.48
N LEU A 324 -36.70 -20.10 -4.81
CA LEU A 324 -35.30 -19.88 -4.37
C LEU A 324 -34.34 -19.77 -5.56
N VAL A 325 -34.51 -20.59 -6.59
CA VAL A 325 -33.71 -20.50 -7.82
C VAL A 325 -33.98 -19.16 -8.51
N GLU A 326 -35.25 -18.70 -8.53
CA GLU A 326 -35.65 -17.43 -9.14
C GLU A 326 -34.96 -16.25 -8.40
N SER A 327 -35.00 -16.20 -7.05
CA SER A 327 -34.33 -15.15 -6.26
C SER A 327 -32.81 -15.19 -6.38
N ALA A 328 -32.21 -16.40 -6.36
CA ALA A 328 -30.78 -16.59 -6.56
C ALA A 328 -30.34 -16.14 -7.97
N SER A 329 -31.16 -16.36 -8.98
CA SER A 329 -30.87 -15.93 -10.35
C SER A 329 -30.80 -14.39 -10.45
N ILE A 330 -31.69 -13.67 -9.77
CA ILE A 330 -31.65 -12.20 -9.72
C ILE A 330 -30.32 -11.70 -9.15
N THR A 331 -29.90 -12.26 -8.03
CA THR A 331 -28.66 -11.84 -7.39
C THR A 331 -27.40 -12.31 -8.11
N LEU A 332 -27.45 -13.43 -8.79
CA LEU A 332 -26.38 -13.92 -9.64
C LEU A 332 -26.14 -12.97 -10.83
N PHE A 333 -27.20 -12.51 -11.48
CA PHE A 333 -27.10 -11.49 -12.52
C PHE A 333 -26.65 -10.14 -11.98
N GLY A 334 -27.27 -9.69 -10.88
CA GLY A 334 -26.89 -8.42 -10.22
C GLY A 334 -25.43 -8.46 -9.75
N GLY A 335 -24.99 -9.55 -9.15
CA GLY A 335 -23.60 -9.76 -8.73
C GLY A 335 -22.64 -9.78 -9.92
N GLY A 336 -22.97 -10.50 -10.99
CA GLY A 336 -22.16 -10.53 -12.22
C GLY A 336 -22.03 -9.16 -12.87
N LEU A 337 -23.13 -8.41 -13.02
CA LEU A 337 -23.12 -7.04 -13.52
C LEU A 337 -22.35 -6.11 -12.57
N GLY A 338 -22.49 -6.29 -11.25
CA GLY A 338 -21.74 -5.56 -10.24
C GLY A 338 -20.24 -5.78 -10.36
N ILE A 339 -19.80 -7.03 -10.63
CA ILE A 339 -18.39 -7.34 -10.88
C ILE A 339 -17.89 -6.60 -12.14
N LEU A 340 -18.62 -6.72 -13.24
CA LEU A 340 -18.24 -6.07 -14.50
C LEU A 340 -18.15 -4.54 -14.34
N LEU A 341 -19.11 -3.94 -13.66
CA LEU A 341 -19.14 -2.51 -13.42
C LEU A 341 -18.04 -2.07 -12.44
N GLY A 342 -17.79 -2.84 -11.39
CA GLY A 342 -16.70 -2.60 -10.45
C GLY A 342 -15.32 -2.66 -11.12
N ILE A 343 -15.10 -3.64 -11.99
CA ILE A 343 -13.87 -3.76 -12.80
C ILE A 343 -13.75 -2.58 -13.76
N ALA A 344 -14.82 -2.24 -14.48
CA ALA A 344 -14.80 -1.15 -15.45
C ALA A 344 -14.49 0.20 -14.78
N ILE A 345 -15.09 0.49 -13.62
CA ILE A 345 -14.79 1.70 -12.85
C ILE A 345 -13.36 1.68 -12.32
N SER A 346 -12.87 0.55 -11.82
CA SER A 346 -11.49 0.42 -11.34
C SER A 346 -10.47 0.70 -12.46
N LEU A 347 -10.72 0.20 -13.68
CA LEU A 347 -9.91 0.50 -14.86
C LEU A 347 -10.00 1.97 -15.27
N ALA A 348 -11.19 2.58 -15.20
CA ALA A 348 -11.35 3.99 -15.48
C ALA A 348 -10.58 4.88 -14.48
N ILE A 349 -10.56 4.52 -13.21
CA ILE A 349 -9.79 5.24 -12.18
C ILE A 349 -8.29 5.15 -12.49
N GLU A 350 -7.77 3.97 -12.86
CA GLU A 350 -6.37 3.80 -13.27
C GLU A 350 -6.01 4.67 -14.48
N TYR A 351 -6.89 4.72 -15.48
CA TYR A 351 -6.65 5.56 -16.67
C TYR A 351 -6.57 7.05 -16.35
N VAL A 352 -7.36 7.52 -15.36
CA VAL A 352 -7.37 8.93 -14.92
C VAL A 352 -6.20 9.23 -13.98
N VAL A 353 -5.86 8.31 -13.09
CA VAL A 353 -4.78 8.45 -12.09
C VAL A 353 -3.61 7.61 -12.54
N LYS A 354 -2.75 8.19 -13.40
CA LYS A 354 -1.63 7.50 -14.08
C LYS A 354 -0.63 6.77 -13.17
N ASP A 355 -0.60 7.10 -11.88
CA ASP A 355 0.36 6.55 -10.92
C ASP A 355 -0.20 5.39 -10.06
N LEU A 356 -1.42 4.93 -10.33
CA LEU A 356 -2.02 3.82 -9.59
C LEU A 356 -1.94 2.53 -10.43
N PRO A 357 -1.02 1.59 -10.10
CA PRO A 357 -0.92 0.33 -10.83
C PRO A 357 -2.17 -0.53 -10.59
N TYR A 358 -2.70 -1.09 -11.66
CA TYR A 358 -3.86 -1.98 -11.63
C TYR A 358 -3.66 -3.18 -10.68
N ALA A 359 -4.58 -3.37 -9.76
CA ALA A 359 -4.55 -4.49 -8.84
C ALA A 359 -5.97 -4.95 -8.47
N ILE A 360 -6.53 -5.88 -9.24
CA ILE A 360 -7.77 -6.54 -8.86
C ILE A 360 -7.45 -7.81 -8.07
N LYS A 361 -8.06 -7.94 -6.90
CA LYS A 361 -8.04 -9.18 -6.13
C LYS A 361 -9.18 -10.10 -6.58
N VAL A 362 -8.85 -11.17 -7.28
CA VAL A 362 -9.83 -12.21 -7.68
C VAL A 362 -10.62 -12.75 -6.47
N SER A 363 -9.94 -12.91 -5.32
CA SER A 363 -10.60 -13.33 -4.08
C SER A 363 -11.71 -12.36 -3.64
N ALA A 364 -11.53 -11.05 -3.81
CA ALA A 364 -12.56 -10.07 -3.48
C ALA A 364 -13.77 -10.16 -4.41
N CYS A 365 -13.54 -10.41 -5.70
CA CYS A 365 -14.63 -10.65 -6.66
C CYS A 365 -15.42 -11.91 -6.29
N MET A 366 -14.73 -12.99 -5.95
CA MET A 366 -15.39 -14.25 -5.55
C MET A 366 -16.18 -14.09 -4.25
N THR A 367 -15.62 -13.43 -3.24
CA THR A 367 -16.32 -13.22 -1.95
C THR A 367 -17.54 -12.31 -2.12
N ALA A 368 -17.42 -11.19 -2.88
CA ALA A 368 -18.55 -10.30 -3.15
C ALA A 368 -19.67 -11.02 -3.94
N PHE A 369 -19.31 -11.85 -4.92
CA PHE A 369 -20.25 -12.65 -5.68
C PHE A 369 -20.96 -13.68 -4.81
N ALA A 370 -20.21 -14.48 -4.05
CA ALA A 370 -20.78 -15.46 -3.14
C ALA A 370 -21.72 -14.83 -2.12
N PHE A 371 -21.35 -13.66 -1.58
CA PHE A 371 -22.18 -12.93 -0.65
C PHE A 371 -23.46 -12.39 -1.31
N SER A 372 -23.41 -11.92 -2.55
CA SER A 372 -24.60 -11.48 -3.28
C SER A 372 -25.60 -12.61 -3.49
N VAL A 373 -25.11 -13.80 -3.85
CA VAL A 373 -25.96 -15.01 -4.01
C VAL A 373 -26.55 -15.44 -2.67
N PHE A 374 -25.75 -15.39 -1.61
CA PHE A 374 -26.23 -15.68 -0.24
C PHE A 374 -27.38 -14.75 0.16
N VAL A 375 -27.25 -13.45 -0.10
CA VAL A 375 -28.32 -12.44 0.16
C VAL A 375 -29.58 -12.78 -0.62
N GLY A 376 -29.48 -13.16 -1.90
CA GLY A 376 -30.61 -13.58 -2.72
C GLY A 376 -31.35 -14.78 -2.16
N ILE A 377 -30.63 -15.78 -1.74
CA ILE A 377 -31.21 -17.00 -1.13
C ILE A 377 -31.85 -16.64 0.22
N PHE A 378 -31.18 -15.87 1.07
CA PHE A 378 -31.66 -15.52 2.40
C PHE A 378 -32.96 -14.73 2.34
N PHE A 379 -33.03 -13.67 1.54
CA PHE A 379 -34.23 -12.85 1.39
C PHE A 379 -35.32 -13.51 0.54
N GLY A 380 -34.97 -14.42 -0.37
CA GLY A 380 -35.90 -15.23 -1.14
C GLY A 380 -36.56 -16.37 -0.35
N LEU A 381 -35.94 -16.78 0.76
CA LEU A 381 -36.40 -17.95 1.53
C LEU A 381 -37.80 -17.74 2.15
N SER A 382 -38.05 -16.60 2.74
CA SER A 382 -39.34 -16.29 3.39
C SER A 382 -40.52 -16.32 2.41
N PRO A 383 -40.50 -15.61 1.26
CA PRO A 383 -41.56 -15.70 0.27
C PRO A 383 -41.69 -17.09 -0.39
N ALA A 384 -40.56 -17.77 -0.60
CA ALA A 384 -40.58 -19.16 -1.16
C ALA A 384 -41.29 -20.14 -0.22
N ILE A 385 -41.06 -20.05 1.09
CA ILE A 385 -41.75 -20.85 2.10
C ILE A 385 -43.25 -20.51 2.11
N LYS A 386 -43.60 -19.23 2.03
CA LYS A 386 -45.03 -18.82 1.95
C LYS A 386 -45.69 -19.40 0.72
N ALA A 387 -45.06 -19.32 -0.45
CA ALA A 387 -45.57 -19.93 -1.70
C ALA A 387 -45.78 -21.46 -1.55
N SER A 388 -44.83 -22.14 -0.93
CA SER A 388 -44.91 -23.60 -0.75
C SER A 388 -46.03 -24.06 0.20
N LYS A 389 -46.49 -23.19 1.10
CA LYS A 389 -47.55 -23.47 2.09
C LYS A 389 -48.96 -23.06 1.62
N LEU A 390 -49.13 -22.44 0.45
CA LEU A 390 -50.42 -22.05 -0.08
C LEU A 390 -51.34 -23.28 -0.22
N ASP A 391 -52.61 -23.16 0.23
CA ASP A 391 -53.62 -24.19 0.03
C ASP A 391 -54.10 -24.16 -1.42
N PRO A 392 -54.17 -25.31 -2.15
CA PRO A 392 -54.69 -25.36 -3.51
C PRO A 392 -56.11 -24.80 -3.62
N VAL A 393 -56.96 -25.05 -2.63
CA VAL A 393 -58.36 -24.60 -2.64
C VAL A 393 -58.45 -23.08 -2.49
N GLU A 394 -57.70 -22.48 -1.59
CA GLU A 394 -57.65 -21.02 -1.40
C GLU A 394 -56.94 -20.31 -2.57
N ALA A 395 -56.11 -21.04 -3.29
CA ALA A 395 -55.34 -20.46 -4.41
C ALA A 395 -56.18 -20.39 -5.71
N LEU A 396 -57.26 -21.19 -5.82
CA LEU A 396 -58.13 -21.26 -6.99
C LEU A 396 -59.43 -20.47 -6.82
N GLN A 397 -59.68 -19.97 -5.62
CA GLN A 397 -60.74 -18.97 -5.36
C GLN A 397 -60.22 -17.52 -5.67
#